data_a4a1182d435bd99f6cb3b566385db105
#
_entry.id   a4a1182d435bd99f6cb3b566385db105
#
_cell.length_a   1.000
_cell.length_b   1.000
_cell.length_c   1.000
_cell.angle_alpha   90.00
_cell.angle_beta   90.00
_cell.angle_gamma   90.00
#
_symmetry.space_group_name_H-M   'P 1'
#
loop_
_entity.id
_entity.type
_entity.pdbx_description
1 polymer ?
#
loop_
_entity_poly.entity_id
_entity_poly.type
_entity_poly.pdbx_seq_one_letter_code
_entity_poly.pdbx_strand_id
1 'polypeptide(L)'
;MRNKLAILILLILFIVSISCVSAEDSNSVSVLSGSNSDVYVSPTGNDNNVGDVNNPFATINKAIDSNVSNIHLSEGKFIGAGNNGLTIENKTITIIGAGADKTIIDLNKTQFMDIKSTSSVVLTNLTIINGYTKYGGAIYNNGNLTIQNCNFKNNSATSGGAIYSGTSANLDIYYSTFEDNVVTDRGGAVFSYSY
;
A
#
# COMPACT_ATOMS: atom_id res chain seq x y z
N MET A 1 -28.84 -58.30 -26.88
CA MET A 1 -29.21 -57.82 -25.56
C MET A 1 -28.09 -58.14 -24.55
N ARG A 2 -26.83 -57.74 -24.78
CA ARG A 2 -25.70 -58.12 -23.91
C ARG A 2 -24.76 -56.95 -23.52
N ASN A 3 -25.09 -55.70 -23.83
CA ASN A 3 -24.20 -54.59 -23.56
C ASN A 3 -24.77 -53.46 -22.66
N LYS A 4 -25.94 -53.66 -22.05
CA LYS A 4 -26.54 -52.67 -21.15
C LYS A 4 -26.33 -52.98 -19.67
N LEU A 5 -25.84 -54.17 -19.32
CA LEU A 5 -25.61 -54.55 -17.92
C LEU A 5 -24.18 -54.25 -17.44
N ALA A 6 -23.21 -54.09 -18.37
CA ALA A 6 -21.83 -53.83 -18.04
C ALA A 6 -21.55 -52.36 -17.71
N ILE A 7 -22.40 -51.43 -18.20
CA ILE A 7 -22.22 -49.98 -17.95
C ILE A 7 -22.83 -49.56 -16.62
N LEU A 8 -23.75 -50.30 -16.06
CA LEU A 8 -24.38 -49.97 -14.76
C LEU A 8 -23.53 -50.39 -13.56
N ILE A 9 -22.61 -51.34 -13.74
CA ILE A 9 -21.73 -51.82 -12.66
C ILE A 9 -20.49 -50.94 -12.49
N LEU A 10 -20.09 -50.17 -13.50
CA LEU A 10 -18.92 -49.26 -13.42
C LEU A 10 -19.23 -47.90 -12.81
N LEU A 11 -20.52 -47.55 -12.64
CA LEU A 11 -20.94 -46.27 -12.07
C LEU A 11 -21.23 -46.34 -10.54
N ILE A 12 -21.16 -47.51 -9.93
CA ILE A 12 -21.45 -47.72 -8.50
C ILE A 12 -20.16 -47.85 -7.65
N LEU A 13 -18.99 -47.95 -8.29
CA LEU A 13 -17.71 -48.16 -7.60
C LEU A 13 -16.92 -46.89 -7.32
N PHE A 14 -17.53 -45.72 -7.54
CA PHE A 14 -16.83 -44.42 -7.29
C PHE A 14 -17.41 -43.58 -6.12
N ILE A 15 -18.28 -44.18 -5.31
CA ILE A 15 -18.88 -43.45 -4.17
C ILE A 15 -18.68 -44.25 -2.89
N VAL A 16 -17.49 -44.68 -2.57
CA VAL A 16 -17.16 -45.03 -1.17
C VAL A 16 -15.66 -44.88 -0.95
N SER A 17 -15.22 -43.67 -0.66
CA SER A 17 -14.07 -43.45 0.20
C SER A 17 -14.06 -42.00 0.71
N ILE A 18 -15.11 -41.59 1.42
CA ILE A 18 -14.98 -40.54 2.38
C ILE A 18 -14.88 -41.28 3.73
N SER A 19 -13.69 -41.70 4.06
CA SER A 19 -13.35 -42.08 5.41
C SER A 19 -13.34 -40.80 6.27
N CYS A 20 -14.31 -40.69 7.15
CA CYS A 20 -14.30 -39.81 8.27
C CYS A 20 -13.04 -40.12 9.09
N VAL A 21 -12.03 -39.23 9.00
CA VAL A 21 -10.93 -39.19 9.96
C VAL A 21 -11.39 -38.27 11.08
N SER A 22 -11.80 -38.85 12.20
CA SER A 22 -11.89 -38.15 13.45
C SER A 22 -10.47 -37.79 13.89
N ALA A 23 -10.14 -36.53 13.83
CA ALA A 23 -8.87 -36.01 14.31
C ALA A 23 -9.04 -35.59 15.78
N GLU A 24 -8.49 -36.36 16.68
CA GLU A 24 -7.87 -35.86 17.89
C GLU A 24 -6.37 -35.92 17.67
N ASP A 25 -5.79 -34.83 17.23
CA ASP A 25 -4.38 -34.53 17.48
C ASP A 25 -4.20 -33.02 17.48
N SER A 26 -3.95 -32.50 18.68
CA SER A 26 -3.46 -31.15 18.91
C SER A 26 -2.03 -31.03 18.39
N ASN A 27 -1.88 -31.03 17.09
CA ASN A 27 -0.65 -30.62 16.46
C ASN A 27 -0.97 -29.33 15.72
N SER A 28 -0.37 -28.23 16.18
CA SER A 28 -0.40 -26.96 15.53
C SER A 28 -0.09 -27.16 14.04
N VAL A 29 -1.16 -27.21 13.25
CA VAL A 29 -1.03 -26.93 11.81
C VAL A 29 -0.54 -25.49 11.78
N SER A 30 0.75 -25.31 11.65
CA SER A 30 1.26 -24.11 11.06
C SER A 30 0.65 -24.07 9.67
N VAL A 31 -0.53 -23.43 9.55
CA VAL A 31 -0.97 -22.91 8.29
C VAL A 31 0.23 -22.09 7.83
N LEU A 32 0.96 -22.60 6.85
CA LEU A 32 1.74 -21.76 5.96
C LEU A 32 0.67 -20.85 5.34
N SER A 33 0.31 -19.82 6.10
CA SER A 33 -0.31 -18.63 5.60
C SER A 33 0.67 -18.17 4.53
N GLY A 34 0.38 -18.51 3.29
CA GLY A 34 0.89 -17.74 2.19
C GLY A 34 0.59 -16.32 2.62
N SER A 35 1.62 -15.55 2.90
CA SER A 35 1.51 -14.22 3.48
C SER A 35 0.45 -13.49 2.68
N ASN A 36 -0.73 -13.32 3.27
CA ASN A 36 -1.73 -12.47 2.65
C ASN A 36 -1.08 -11.09 2.70
N SER A 37 -0.55 -10.72 1.56
CA SER A 37 0.27 -9.51 1.44
C SER A 37 -0.58 -8.25 1.53
N ASP A 38 -1.87 -8.37 1.82
CA ASP A 38 -2.84 -7.29 1.77
C ASP A 38 -3.38 -6.94 3.15
N VAL A 39 -3.35 -5.65 3.48
CA VAL A 39 -4.07 -5.09 4.63
C VAL A 39 -4.87 -3.86 4.22
N TYR A 40 -5.85 -3.54 5.03
CA TYR A 40 -6.80 -2.47 4.80
C TYR A 40 -6.70 -1.41 5.89
N VAL A 41 -6.75 -0.15 5.48
CA VAL A 41 -6.72 1.02 6.36
C VAL A 41 -7.91 1.92 6.05
N SER A 42 -8.57 2.40 7.08
CA SER A 42 -9.69 3.32 6.96
C SER A 42 -9.57 4.45 7.99
N PRO A 43 -9.96 5.70 7.66
CA PRO A 43 -10.00 6.78 8.66
C PRO A 43 -10.93 6.49 9.85
N THR A 44 -11.84 5.53 9.68
CA THR A 44 -12.76 5.05 10.75
C THR A 44 -12.33 3.70 11.33
N GLY A 45 -11.15 3.20 10.98
CA GLY A 45 -10.59 1.94 11.46
C GLY A 45 -10.10 2.00 12.90
N ASN A 46 -9.43 0.93 13.33
CA ASN A 46 -8.82 0.85 14.66
C ASN A 46 -7.52 0.03 14.57
N ASP A 47 -6.42 0.56 15.10
CA ASP A 47 -5.11 -0.11 15.06
C ASP A 47 -5.00 -1.37 15.94
N ASN A 48 -6.03 -1.65 16.75
CA ASN A 48 -6.18 -2.93 17.46
C ASN A 48 -6.88 -4.01 16.61
N ASN A 49 -7.38 -3.67 15.43
CA ASN A 49 -7.99 -4.62 14.50
C ASN A 49 -6.93 -5.52 13.86
N VAL A 50 -7.39 -6.50 13.08
CA VAL A 50 -6.52 -7.44 12.35
C VAL A 50 -6.06 -6.91 10.98
N GLY A 51 -6.64 -5.82 10.49
CA GLY A 51 -6.27 -5.19 9.22
C GLY A 51 -6.92 -5.83 8.00
N ASP A 52 -7.95 -6.64 8.15
CA ASP A 52 -8.73 -7.15 7.02
C ASP A 52 -9.77 -6.10 6.52
N VAL A 53 -10.48 -6.42 5.44
CA VAL A 53 -11.45 -5.51 4.82
C VAL A 53 -12.62 -5.13 5.74
N ASN A 54 -13.02 -6.00 6.67
CA ASN A 54 -14.11 -5.76 7.61
C ASN A 54 -13.64 -5.11 8.91
N ASN A 55 -12.38 -5.28 9.25
CA ASN A 55 -11.73 -4.79 10.46
C ASN A 55 -10.42 -4.06 10.11
N PRO A 56 -10.49 -2.91 9.40
CA PRO A 56 -9.31 -2.20 8.93
C PRO A 56 -8.54 -1.54 10.08
N PHE A 57 -7.26 -1.30 9.86
CA PHE A 57 -6.45 -0.43 10.70
C PHE A 57 -6.91 1.04 10.58
N ALA A 58 -6.57 1.86 11.57
CA ALA A 58 -6.81 3.31 11.53
C ALA A 58 -5.69 4.07 10.83
N THR A 59 -4.45 3.56 10.88
CA THR A 59 -3.27 4.30 10.42
C THR A 59 -2.44 3.54 9.39
N ILE A 60 -1.86 4.30 8.46
CA ILE A 60 -0.94 3.78 7.45
C ILE A 60 0.32 3.22 8.12
N ASN A 61 0.79 3.85 9.20
CA ASN A 61 1.95 3.37 9.95
C ASN A 61 1.72 1.95 10.50
N LYS A 62 0.55 1.71 11.09
CA LYS A 62 0.19 0.37 11.59
C LYS A 62 0.23 -0.68 10.49
N ALA A 63 -0.25 -0.33 9.30
CA ALA A 63 -0.20 -1.21 8.13
C ALA A 63 1.25 -1.49 7.69
N ILE A 64 2.12 -0.47 7.64
CA ILE A 64 3.54 -0.61 7.32
C ILE A 64 4.25 -1.53 8.33
N ASP A 65 3.91 -1.40 9.62
CA ASP A 65 4.49 -2.20 10.70
C ASP A 65 4.01 -3.66 10.69
N SER A 66 2.91 -3.96 10.00
CA SER A 66 2.39 -5.33 9.84
C SER A 66 3.21 -6.20 8.89
N ASN A 67 4.26 -5.63 8.27
CA ASN A 67 5.20 -6.30 7.38
C ASN A 67 4.53 -6.95 6.16
N VAL A 68 3.59 -6.22 5.56
CA VAL A 68 2.84 -6.60 4.37
C VAL A 68 3.36 -5.90 3.12
N SER A 69 2.98 -6.39 1.95
CA SER A 69 3.36 -5.80 0.67
C SER A 69 2.34 -4.82 0.11
N ASN A 70 1.05 -5.05 0.33
CA ASN A 70 -0.01 -4.20 -0.21
C ASN A 70 -0.85 -3.58 0.91
N ILE A 71 -1.03 -2.28 0.85
CA ILE A 71 -1.80 -1.48 1.80
C ILE A 71 -2.94 -0.80 1.05
N HIS A 72 -4.16 -1.24 1.29
CA HIS A 72 -5.36 -0.68 0.69
C HIS A 72 -5.97 0.40 1.58
N LEU A 73 -6.04 1.61 1.07
CA LEU A 73 -6.67 2.73 1.75
C LEU A 73 -8.11 2.89 1.25
N SER A 74 -9.07 2.92 2.18
CA SER A 74 -10.46 3.21 1.83
C SER A 74 -10.63 4.64 1.28
N GLU A 75 -11.81 4.96 0.82
CA GLU A 75 -12.18 6.36 0.62
C GLU A 75 -12.16 7.11 1.96
N GLY A 76 -11.86 8.40 1.88
CA GLY A 76 -11.83 9.29 3.02
C GLY A 76 -10.55 10.09 3.15
N LYS A 77 -10.44 10.83 4.25
CA LYS A 77 -9.32 11.71 4.53
C LYS A 77 -8.46 11.16 5.66
N PHE A 78 -7.22 10.85 5.33
CA PHE A 78 -6.19 10.40 6.27
C PHE A 78 -5.40 11.59 6.76
N ILE A 79 -5.41 11.87 8.05
CA ILE A 79 -4.76 13.03 8.67
C ILE A 79 -4.16 12.66 10.03
N GLY A 80 -3.13 13.37 10.42
CA GLY A 80 -2.52 13.27 11.76
C GLY A 80 -1.54 12.12 11.92
N ALA A 81 -1.15 11.88 13.17
CA ALA A 81 -0.12 10.93 13.53
C ALA A 81 -0.43 9.51 13.02
N GLY A 82 0.58 8.86 12.46
CA GLY A 82 0.45 7.55 11.85
C GLY A 82 0.00 7.56 10.38
N ASN A 83 -0.46 8.72 9.85
CA ASN A 83 -0.79 8.90 8.44
C ASN A 83 0.17 9.88 7.74
N ASN A 84 1.13 10.41 8.46
CA ASN A 84 2.19 11.27 7.97
C ASN A 84 3.48 11.05 8.79
N GLY A 85 4.61 11.62 8.34
CA GLY A 85 5.91 11.45 8.98
C GLY A 85 6.43 10.01 8.93
N LEU A 86 6.06 9.25 7.92
CA LEU A 86 6.39 7.83 7.79
C LEU A 86 7.84 7.65 7.31
N THR A 87 8.54 6.66 7.84
CA THR A 87 9.86 6.24 7.34
C THR A 87 9.76 4.85 6.74
N ILE A 88 10.17 4.71 5.48
CA ILE A 88 10.18 3.43 4.78
C ILE A 88 11.62 2.97 4.64
N GLU A 89 11.97 1.94 5.39
CA GLU A 89 13.32 1.38 5.42
C GLU A 89 13.28 -0.14 5.30
N ASN A 90 14.08 -0.69 4.37
CA ASN A 90 14.18 -2.12 4.09
C ASN A 90 12.83 -2.77 3.74
N LYS A 91 11.96 -2.04 3.05
CA LYS A 91 10.61 -2.50 2.68
C LYS A 91 10.32 -2.30 1.20
N THR A 92 9.54 -3.23 0.65
CA THR A 92 8.88 -3.10 -0.65
C THR A 92 7.39 -3.12 -0.43
N ILE A 93 6.72 -1.98 -0.66
CA ILE A 93 5.30 -1.79 -0.38
C ILE A 93 4.58 -1.10 -1.53
N THR A 94 3.31 -1.43 -1.67
CA THR A 94 2.37 -0.74 -2.54
C THR A 94 1.25 -0.14 -1.70
N ILE A 95 1.01 1.15 -1.82
CA ILE A 95 -0.11 1.85 -1.16
C ILE A 95 -1.14 2.20 -2.24
N ILE A 96 -2.34 1.67 -2.07
CA ILE A 96 -3.41 1.71 -3.07
C ILE A 96 -4.62 2.46 -2.50
N GLY A 97 -4.93 3.62 -3.04
CA GLY A 97 -6.15 4.36 -2.71
C GLY A 97 -7.38 3.82 -3.45
N ALA A 98 -8.55 4.13 -2.95
CA ALA A 98 -9.83 3.81 -3.59
C ALA A 98 -10.13 4.67 -4.84
N GLY A 99 -9.32 5.68 -5.09
CA GLY A 99 -9.40 6.62 -6.21
C GLY A 99 -8.74 7.94 -5.86
N ALA A 100 -8.11 8.60 -6.83
CA ALA A 100 -7.43 9.87 -6.58
C ALA A 100 -8.39 10.99 -6.13
N ASP A 101 -9.66 10.87 -6.47
CA ASP A 101 -10.75 11.76 -6.02
C ASP A 101 -11.35 11.35 -4.67
N LYS A 102 -11.06 10.15 -4.18
CA LYS A 102 -11.70 9.54 -3.01
C LYS A 102 -10.77 9.38 -1.81
N THR A 103 -9.51 9.02 -2.04
CA THR A 103 -8.52 8.81 -0.96
C THR A 103 -7.59 10.01 -0.89
N ILE A 104 -7.68 10.76 0.20
CA ILE A 104 -6.91 11.99 0.40
C ILE A 104 -6.02 11.85 1.64
N ILE A 105 -4.72 12.03 1.47
CA ILE A 105 -3.76 12.12 2.56
C ILE A 105 -3.44 13.59 2.80
N ASP A 106 -3.93 14.14 3.91
CA ASP A 106 -3.69 15.53 4.29
C ASP A 106 -2.56 15.61 5.30
N LEU A 107 -1.46 16.15 4.86
CA LEU A 107 -0.23 16.20 5.63
C LEU A 107 -0.21 17.28 6.72
N ASN A 108 -1.13 18.22 6.67
CA ASN A 108 -1.23 19.29 7.68
C ASN A 108 0.15 19.92 8.04
N LYS A 109 0.90 20.32 7.01
CA LYS A 109 2.25 20.91 7.12
C LYS A 109 3.34 19.96 7.63
N THR A 110 3.18 18.66 7.46
CA THR A 110 4.24 17.68 7.66
C THR A 110 4.64 17.04 6.33
N GLN A 111 5.48 16.00 6.35
CA GLN A 111 5.82 15.18 5.18
C GLN A 111 5.02 13.88 5.22
N PHE A 112 4.69 13.30 4.07
CA PHE A 112 4.08 11.98 4.02
C PHE A 112 5.09 10.91 4.39
N MET A 113 6.17 10.81 3.61
CA MET A 113 7.16 9.77 3.84
C MET A 113 8.59 10.17 3.45
N ASP A 114 9.53 9.54 4.14
CA ASP A 114 10.96 9.47 3.83
C ASP A 114 11.29 8.03 3.40
N ILE A 115 11.62 7.84 2.11
CA ILE A 115 11.94 6.54 1.52
C ILE A 115 13.44 6.35 1.51
N LYS A 116 13.94 5.38 2.26
CA LYS A 116 15.38 5.05 2.36
C LYS A 116 15.87 4.26 1.14
N SER A 117 17.16 4.30 0.88
CA SER A 117 17.80 3.74 -0.32
C SER A 117 17.58 2.24 -0.55
N THR A 118 17.25 1.51 0.51
CA THR A 118 16.98 0.06 0.48
C THR A 118 15.52 -0.29 0.21
N SER A 119 14.69 0.71 -0.06
CA SER A 119 13.23 0.53 -0.11
C SER A 119 12.67 0.81 -1.50
N SER A 120 11.54 0.15 -1.79
CA SER A 120 10.74 0.40 -2.99
C SER A 120 9.29 0.68 -2.58
N VAL A 121 8.74 1.77 -3.10
CA VAL A 121 7.36 2.20 -2.83
C VAL A 121 6.62 2.42 -4.14
N VAL A 122 5.41 1.88 -4.21
CA VAL A 122 4.44 2.22 -5.26
C VAL A 122 3.27 2.94 -4.62
N LEU A 123 2.91 4.09 -5.15
CA LEU A 123 1.72 4.85 -4.77
C LEU A 123 0.75 4.88 -5.94
N THR A 124 -0.50 4.50 -5.70
CA THR A 124 -1.51 4.53 -6.77
C THR A 124 -2.88 4.97 -6.27
N ASN A 125 -3.62 5.69 -7.13
CA ASN A 125 -5.00 6.09 -6.93
C ASN A 125 -5.28 6.91 -5.66
N LEU A 126 -4.45 7.90 -5.34
CA LEU A 126 -4.62 8.75 -4.15
C LEU A 126 -4.20 10.20 -4.40
N THR A 127 -4.63 11.09 -3.52
CA THR A 127 -4.24 12.50 -3.51
C THR A 127 -3.48 12.83 -2.23
N ILE A 128 -2.35 13.54 -2.35
CA ILE A 128 -1.51 13.98 -1.23
C ILE A 128 -1.47 15.51 -1.21
N ILE A 129 -1.87 16.09 -0.08
CA ILE A 129 -2.03 17.54 0.03
C ILE A 129 -1.36 18.14 1.26
N ASN A 130 -1.05 19.45 1.17
CA ASN A 130 -0.67 20.32 2.27
C ASN A 130 0.64 19.91 2.98
N GLY A 131 1.57 19.29 2.24
CA GLY A 131 2.90 18.97 2.77
C GLY A 131 3.79 20.19 2.87
N TYR A 132 4.66 20.20 3.89
CA TYR A 132 5.63 21.27 4.08
C TYR A 132 6.90 20.74 4.75
N THR A 133 8.04 20.80 4.04
CA THR A 133 9.35 20.43 4.55
C THR A 133 10.48 21.17 3.82
N LYS A 134 11.72 20.94 4.23
CA LYS A 134 12.87 21.50 3.50
C LYS A 134 13.06 20.83 2.14
N TYR A 135 12.89 19.50 2.05
CA TYR A 135 13.07 18.71 0.83
C TYR A 135 11.87 17.79 0.63
N GLY A 136 11.22 17.91 -0.53
CA GLY A 136 10.04 17.15 -0.89
C GLY A 136 8.86 17.39 0.07
N GLY A 137 8.06 18.40 -0.20
CA GLY A 137 6.95 18.79 0.70
C GLY A 137 6.06 17.62 1.09
N ALA A 138 5.82 16.69 0.16
CA ALA A 138 5.12 15.45 0.42
C ALA A 138 6.08 14.26 0.61
N ILE A 139 7.07 14.07 -0.29
CA ILE A 139 7.91 12.87 -0.29
C ILE A 139 9.38 13.23 -0.44
N TYR A 140 10.21 12.68 0.44
CA TYR A 140 11.65 12.62 0.29
C TYR A 140 12.06 11.21 -0.14
N ASN A 141 12.57 11.06 -1.36
CA ASN A 141 12.89 9.77 -1.94
C ASN A 141 14.41 9.59 -2.07
N ASN A 142 14.96 8.57 -1.43
CA ASN A 142 16.32 8.07 -1.65
C ASN A 142 16.32 6.60 -2.13
N GLY A 143 15.15 6.00 -2.34
CA GLY A 143 14.98 4.63 -2.81
C GLY A 143 14.35 4.57 -4.20
N ASN A 144 13.51 3.58 -4.42
CA ASN A 144 12.71 3.44 -5.64
C ASN A 144 11.28 3.91 -5.36
N LEU A 145 10.80 4.86 -6.12
CA LEU A 145 9.43 5.39 -6.00
C LEU A 145 8.73 5.35 -7.35
N THR A 146 7.62 4.65 -7.41
CA THR A 146 6.71 4.67 -8.56
C THR A 146 5.40 5.31 -8.14
N ILE A 147 4.91 6.25 -8.94
CA ILE A 147 3.66 6.98 -8.70
C ILE A 147 2.75 6.79 -9.91
N GLN A 148 1.51 6.38 -9.67
CA GLN A 148 0.54 6.16 -10.72
C GLN A 148 -0.86 6.66 -10.33
N ASN A 149 -1.52 7.42 -11.23
CA ASN A 149 -2.86 7.98 -11.00
C ASN A 149 -2.99 8.73 -9.65
N CYS A 150 -1.97 9.53 -9.30
CA CYS A 150 -1.97 10.29 -8.06
C CYS A 150 -2.02 11.79 -8.33
N ASN A 151 -2.56 12.54 -7.37
CA ASN A 151 -2.54 13.99 -7.40
C ASN A 151 -1.73 14.52 -6.21
N PHE A 152 -0.86 15.49 -6.47
CA PHE A 152 -0.10 16.21 -5.46
C PHE A 152 -0.49 17.68 -5.51
N LYS A 153 -1.11 18.19 -4.43
CA LYS A 153 -1.65 19.55 -4.43
C LYS A 153 -1.23 20.35 -3.19
N ASN A 154 -0.93 21.62 -3.39
CA ASN A 154 -0.60 22.54 -2.29
C ASN A 154 0.55 22.05 -1.39
N ASN A 155 1.52 21.34 -1.93
CA ASN A 155 2.70 20.95 -1.18
C ASN A 155 3.81 21.99 -1.39
N SER A 156 4.63 22.23 -0.37
CA SER A 156 5.68 23.23 -0.45
C SER A 156 6.98 22.79 0.22
N ALA A 157 8.09 23.23 -0.36
CA ALA A 157 9.43 22.91 0.14
C ALA A 157 10.44 24.00 -0.22
N THR A 158 11.67 23.88 0.26
CA THR A 158 12.79 24.62 -0.32
C THR A 158 13.13 24.06 -1.69
N SER A 159 13.19 22.73 -1.85
CA SER A 159 13.42 22.06 -3.13
C SER A 159 12.49 20.88 -3.30
N GLY A 160 11.89 20.72 -4.50
CA GLY A 160 10.88 19.72 -4.81
C GLY A 160 9.59 19.95 -4.02
N GLY A 161 8.73 20.85 -4.47
CA GLY A 161 7.54 21.28 -3.73
C GLY A 161 6.66 20.12 -3.26
N ALA A 162 6.47 19.10 -4.08
CA ALA A 162 5.86 17.84 -3.70
C ALA A 162 6.90 16.75 -3.45
N ILE A 163 7.83 16.54 -4.38
CA ILE A 163 8.76 15.40 -4.34
C ILE A 163 10.20 15.88 -4.51
N TYR A 164 11.07 15.40 -3.64
CA TYR A 164 12.50 15.48 -3.80
C TYR A 164 13.07 14.07 -3.96
N SER A 165 13.79 13.80 -5.05
CA SER A 165 14.44 12.53 -5.34
C SER A 165 15.95 12.71 -5.32
N GLY A 166 16.63 11.96 -4.45
CA GLY A 166 18.08 12.06 -4.21
C GLY A 166 18.92 11.42 -5.33
N THR A 167 20.25 11.54 -5.19
CA THR A 167 21.25 11.23 -6.26
C THR A 167 21.20 9.79 -6.75
N SER A 168 20.88 8.82 -5.91
CA SER A 168 20.84 7.38 -6.26
C SER A 168 19.41 6.83 -6.23
N ALA A 169 18.43 7.71 -6.22
CA ALA A 169 17.02 7.33 -6.17
C ALA A 169 16.45 7.15 -7.58
N ASN A 170 15.54 6.20 -7.72
CA ASN A 170 14.73 6.06 -8.92
C ASN A 170 13.34 6.67 -8.69
N LEU A 171 12.82 7.38 -9.69
CA LEU A 171 11.51 8.01 -9.64
C LEU A 171 10.80 7.83 -10.98
N ASP A 172 9.71 7.08 -10.96
CA ASP A 172 8.83 6.88 -12.10
C ASP A 172 7.46 7.50 -11.82
N ILE A 173 6.94 8.31 -12.74
CA ILE A 173 5.66 8.99 -12.58
C ILE A 173 4.78 8.74 -13.81
N TYR A 174 3.59 8.19 -13.59
CA TYR A 174 2.61 7.88 -14.63
C TYR A 174 1.25 8.47 -14.29
N TYR A 175 0.58 9.09 -15.26
CA TYR A 175 -0.82 9.56 -15.18
C TYR A 175 -1.15 10.37 -13.91
N SER A 176 -0.19 11.17 -13.44
CA SER A 176 -0.31 11.90 -12.18
C SER A 176 -0.25 13.40 -12.39
N THR A 177 -0.89 14.15 -11.50
CA THR A 177 -0.97 15.61 -11.58
C THR A 177 -0.26 16.28 -10.40
N PHE A 178 0.30 17.45 -10.68
CA PHE A 178 0.97 18.29 -9.70
C PHE A 178 0.42 19.70 -9.82
N GLU A 179 -0.33 20.15 -8.82
CA GLU A 179 -1.05 21.41 -8.84
C GLU A 179 -0.70 22.24 -7.61
N ASP A 180 -0.43 23.51 -7.79
CA ASP A 180 -0.15 24.47 -6.72
C ASP A 180 0.97 24.04 -5.75
N ASN A 181 1.96 23.28 -6.25
CA ASN A 181 3.13 22.92 -5.45
C ASN A 181 4.17 24.02 -5.57
N VAL A 182 4.69 24.51 -4.43
CA VAL A 182 5.52 25.72 -4.35
C VAL A 182 6.90 25.42 -3.80
N VAL A 183 7.91 26.06 -4.35
CA VAL A 183 9.30 26.00 -3.85
C VAL A 183 9.88 27.40 -3.66
N THR A 184 10.88 27.49 -2.77
CA THR A 184 11.66 28.72 -2.60
C THR A 184 13.01 28.67 -3.30
N ASP A 185 13.47 27.50 -3.76
CA ASP A 185 14.77 27.32 -4.44
C ASP A 185 14.63 26.56 -5.76
N ARG A 186 14.47 25.22 -5.75
CA ARG A 186 14.60 24.39 -6.97
C ARG A 186 13.49 23.38 -7.17
N GLY A 187 13.24 23.09 -8.49
CA GLY A 187 12.52 21.89 -8.93
C GLY A 187 11.01 22.00 -8.89
N GLY A 188 10.41 23.19 -8.75
CA GLY A 188 8.96 23.32 -8.82
C GLY A 188 8.26 22.24 -7.99
N ALA A 189 7.39 21.46 -8.63
CA ALA A 189 6.70 20.36 -7.99
C ALA A 189 7.65 19.18 -7.68
N VAL A 190 8.53 18.83 -8.62
CA VAL A 190 9.46 17.69 -8.51
C VAL A 190 10.89 18.17 -8.69
N PHE A 191 11.77 17.72 -7.85
CA PHE A 191 13.21 17.86 -7.98
C PHE A 191 13.88 16.49 -7.96
N SER A 192 14.70 16.17 -8.97
CA SER A 192 15.44 14.92 -9.05
C SER A 192 16.91 15.17 -9.38
N TYR A 193 17.78 14.47 -8.66
CA TYR A 193 19.24 14.44 -8.90
C TYR A 193 19.66 13.27 -9.81
N SER A 194 18.76 12.65 -10.59
CA SER A 194 19.16 11.56 -11.48
C SER A 194 20.20 12.06 -12.50
N TYR A 195 21.31 11.34 -12.60
CA TYR A 195 22.31 11.47 -13.64
C TYR A 195 21.99 10.52 -14.79
#